data_96d51270b5775f982de789989343d4a5
#
_entry.id   96d51270b5775f982de789989343d4a5
#
_cell.length_a   1.000
_cell.length_b   1.000
_cell.length_c   1.000
_cell.angle_alpha   90.00
_cell.angle_beta   90.00
_cell.angle_gamma   90.00
#
_symmetry.space_group_name_H-M   'P 1'
#
loop_
_entity.id
_entity.type
_entity.pdbx_description
1 polymer ?
#
loop_
_entity_poly.entity_id
_entity_poly.type
_entity_poly.pdbx_seq_one_letter_code
_entity_poly.pdbx_strand_id
1 'polypeptide(L)'
;MISLKKMTAFLLAATMIAFAGCSSSNTQSSLEDASGAEASNISQENTTVKIALGSEPDNLDPMLSAATDTSSVMMNVFEGLLGFNEKGEFIPAIAESYTISADELTYTFQIKKGIQFHDGKDCTAKDVKYTYEKLAGLSGSEALNSTLAAELVKVDTPDDDTVVMTLKAKDAGFLSKATISIVEKDYDANSTKPIGTGPYRLVEYTKGQKIILQKNDNYSTMEDRKPTVNQVEFVIMTDENAKLMALKSGSLDIAGISSSNASALGSDFTIVKGPQNMVQIFALNNQVKELSNLKVRQAISYAIDKDEIIQSVVDGNGTKVESFLSPSMATYYNDKISAYETNIDKAKELLKEAGYENGFDLTIKVPSNYQTHVDTAQVIKSQLSKIGVNVNIQLIEWAQWLDGVYTNRDYEATIIGHSGKLDPQDFLNRFSSTYAKNYFNFSNSAYDALITKGATTADEEARAEIYKQCQQMLVDQAASVFIQDPSIIFAVSNRVSGLKIYPVTFFNLSDLKVQ
;
A
#
# COMPACT_ATOMS: atom_id res chain seq x y z
N MET A 1 4.65 45.92 -37.92
CA MET A 1 4.66 45.85 -39.40
C MET A 1 4.35 44.41 -39.77
N ILE A 2 3.10 44.17 -40.17
CA ILE A 2 2.68 43.67 -41.50
C ILE A 2 3.18 42.23 -41.73
N SER A 3 2.38 41.18 -42.03
CA SER A 3 1.06 40.98 -42.69
C SER A 3 0.71 39.48 -42.51
N LEU A 4 -0.41 39.07 -42.14
CA LEU A 4 -1.74 38.84 -42.74
C LEU A 4 -1.75 37.95 -44.01
N LYS A 5 -2.56 36.87 -43.94
CA LYS A 5 -3.26 36.11 -44.97
C LYS A 5 -2.56 34.89 -45.60
N LYS A 6 -3.13 33.66 -45.43
CA LYS A 6 -4.17 33.16 -46.35
C LYS A 6 -4.90 31.92 -45.79
N MET A 7 -6.20 32.06 -45.76
CA MET A 7 -7.25 31.06 -45.65
C MET A 7 -7.32 30.28 -46.97
N THR A 8 -7.50 28.96 -46.93
CA THR A 8 -8.15 28.22 -48.02
C THR A 8 -9.00 27.09 -47.42
N ALA A 9 -10.31 27.25 -47.63
CA ALA A 9 -11.34 26.24 -47.40
C ALA A 9 -11.36 25.25 -48.56
N PHE A 10 -11.66 23.97 -48.30
CA PHE A 10 -12.13 23.03 -49.33
C PHE A 10 -13.35 22.26 -48.81
N LEU A 11 -14.37 22.26 -49.70
CA LEU A 11 -15.74 21.81 -49.58
C LEU A 11 -15.87 20.29 -49.67
N LEU A 12 -16.98 19.83 -49.08
CA LEU A 12 -17.72 18.57 -49.23
C LEU A 12 -17.65 17.84 -50.57
N ALA A 13 -17.71 16.50 -50.52
CA ALA A 13 -18.51 15.70 -51.42
C ALA A 13 -19.01 14.43 -50.73
N ALA A 14 -20.32 14.37 -50.52
CA ALA A 14 -21.08 13.18 -50.15
C ALA A 14 -21.33 12.30 -51.37
N THR A 15 -21.18 10.98 -51.26
CA THR A 15 -21.74 10.05 -52.25
C THR A 15 -22.48 8.91 -51.51
N MET A 16 -23.81 8.97 -51.58
CA MET A 16 -24.71 7.84 -51.33
C MET A 16 -24.68 6.92 -52.55
N ILE A 17 -24.59 5.61 -52.30
CA ILE A 17 -25.00 4.60 -53.27
C ILE A 17 -25.93 3.63 -52.54
N ALA A 18 -27.21 3.70 -52.96
CA ALA A 18 -28.24 2.71 -52.67
C ALA A 18 -28.24 1.64 -53.74
N PHE A 19 -28.27 0.38 -53.40
CA PHE A 19 -28.73 -0.68 -54.28
C PHE A 19 -29.77 -1.55 -53.55
N ALA A 20 -30.98 -1.48 -54.09
CA ALA A 20 -32.06 -2.41 -53.82
C ALA A 20 -32.02 -3.51 -54.90
N GLY A 21 -32.38 -4.72 -54.54
CA GLY A 21 -32.54 -5.81 -55.48
C GLY A 21 -33.08 -7.07 -54.78
N CYS A 22 -34.40 -7.27 -54.83
CA CYS A 22 -35.12 -8.50 -54.49
C CYS A 22 -34.78 -9.65 -55.44
N SER A 23 -34.76 -10.89 -54.93
CA SER A 23 -35.51 -11.97 -55.55
C SER A 23 -35.54 -13.23 -54.67
N SER A 24 -36.72 -13.76 -54.51
CA SER A 24 -37.15 -14.96 -53.84
C SER A 24 -36.80 -16.24 -54.59
N SER A 25 -36.50 -17.35 -53.87
CA SER A 25 -36.97 -18.67 -54.27
C SER A 25 -36.98 -19.61 -53.03
N ASN A 26 -38.15 -20.15 -52.83
CA ASN A 26 -38.52 -21.21 -51.89
C ASN A 26 -37.91 -22.55 -52.29
N THR A 27 -37.36 -23.32 -51.34
CA THR A 27 -37.43 -24.78 -51.38
C THR A 27 -37.48 -25.35 -49.96
N GLN A 28 -38.53 -26.02 -49.70
CA GLN A 28 -38.89 -26.76 -48.49
C GLN A 28 -38.30 -28.18 -48.57
N SER A 29 -37.59 -28.66 -47.57
CA SER A 29 -37.61 -30.09 -47.23
C SER A 29 -37.02 -30.40 -45.84
N SER A 30 -37.86 -31.07 -45.07
CA SER A 30 -37.64 -32.10 -44.06
C SER A 30 -36.86 -31.80 -42.77
N LEU A 31 -37.61 -31.91 -41.70
CA LEU A 31 -37.24 -32.14 -40.31
C LEU A 31 -36.42 -33.43 -40.17
N GLU A 32 -35.29 -33.36 -39.45
CA GLU A 32 -34.83 -34.46 -38.60
C GLU A 32 -34.29 -33.90 -37.28
N ASP A 33 -34.77 -34.46 -36.19
CA ASP A 33 -34.39 -34.25 -34.83
C ASP A 33 -32.91 -34.59 -34.59
N ALA A 34 -32.19 -33.67 -33.95
CA ALA A 34 -30.99 -34.00 -33.19
C ALA A 34 -30.92 -33.08 -31.95
N SER A 35 -31.45 -33.61 -30.86
CA SER A 35 -31.14 -33.14 -29.51
C SER A 35 -29.63 -33.33 -29.25
N GLY A 36 -28.90 -32.24 -29.01
CA GLY A 36 -27.49 -32.31 -28.66
C GLY A 36 -26.99 -30.98 -28.16
N ALA A 37 -26.99 -30.84 -26.84
CA ALA A 37 -26.10 -30.00 -26.05
C ALA A 37 -25.83 -28.57 -26.57
N GLU A 38 -26.62 -27.63 -26.13
CA GLU A 38 -26.17 -26.23 -26.01
C GLU A 38 -25.08 -26.17 -24.97
N ALA A 39 -23.81 -26.34 -25.41
CA ALA A 39 -22.68 -25.87 -24.65
C ALA A 39 -22.75 -24.33 -24.67
N SER A 40 -23.09 -23.76 -23.52
CA SER A 40 -23.06 -22.32 -23.29
C SER A 40 -21.67 -21.79 -23.64
N ASN A 41 -21.53 -21.19 -24.79
CA ASN A 41 -20.44 -20.26 -25.10
C ASN A 41 -20.62 -19.04 -24.18
N ILE A 42 -20.10 -19.13 -22.96
CA ILE A 42 -19.83 -17.93 -22.15
C ILE A 42 -18.76 -17.18 -22.91
N SER A 43 -19.15 -16.09 -23.56
CA SER A 43 -18.22 -15.25 -24.32
C SER A 43 -17.09 -14.78 -23.40
N GLN A 44 -15.86 -14.74 -23.89
CA GLN A 44 -14.67 -14.29 -23.14
C GLN A 44 -14.86 -12.90 -22.51
N GLU A 45 -15.72 -12.04 -23.05
CA GLU A 45 -16.07 -10.73 -22.49
C GLU A 45 -16.68 -10.78 -21.08
N ASN A 46 -17.42 -11.82 -20.73
CA ASN A 46 -18.07 -11.95 -19.42
C ASN A 46 -17.12 -12.32 -18.27
N THR A 47 -15.84 -12.61 -18.56
CA THR A 47 -14.85 -13.02 -17.55
C THR A 47 -13.74 -11.96 -17.32
N THR A 48 -13.88 -10.77 -17.89
CA THR A 48 -12.98 -9.63 -17.64
C THR A 48 -13.51 -8.79 -16.49
N VAL A 49 -12.65 -8.49 -15.50
CA VAL A 49 -12.91 -7.55 -14.42
C VAL A 49 -12.12 -6.28 -14.65
N LYS A 50 -12.78 -5.12 -14.55
CA LYS A 50 -12.16 -3.81 -14.74
C LYS A 50 -12.04 -3.06 -13.42
N ILE A 51 -10.80 -2.71 -13.06
CA ILE A 51 -10.45 -2.09 -11.79
C ILE A 51 -9.81 -0.71 -12.05
N ALA A 52 -10.27 0.33 -11.35
CA ALA A 52 -9.60 1.63 -11.41
C ALA A 52 -8.26 1.59 -10.69
N LEU A 53 -7.21 2.11 -11.32
CA LEU A 53 -5.90 2.33 -10.73
C LEU A 53 -5.68 3.83 -10.51
N GLY A 54 -5.30 4.22 -9.30
CA GLY A 54 -5.23 5.62 -8.88
C GLY A 54 -4.06 6.42 -9.45
N SER A 55 -3.00 5.75 -9.89
CA SER A 55 -1.81 6.40 -10.47
C SER A 55 -1.18 5.57 -11.58
N GLU A 56 -0.37 6.25 -12.40
CA GLU A 56 0.48 5.61 -13.41
C GLU A 56 1.56 4.77 -12.72
N PRO A 57 1.82 3.52 -13.15
CA PRO A 57 2.95 2.75 -12.68
C PRO A 57 4.28 3.47 -12.93
N ASP A 58 5.13 3.49 -11.90
CA ASP A 58 6.47 4.09 -12.00
C ASP A 58 7.47 3.16 -12.71
N ASN A 59 7.42 1.86 -12.44
CA ASN A 59 8.25 0.83 -13.09
C ASN A 59 7.61 -0.55 -12.91
N LEU A 60 7.59 -1.39 -13.96
CA LEU A 60 7.04 -2.75 -13.86
C LEU A 60 8.03 -3.76 -13.28
N ASP A 61 9.32 -3.41 -13.16
CA ASP A 61 10.32 -4.23 -12.46
C ASP A 61 10.16 -4.08 -10.94
N PRO A 62 9.86 -5.16 -10.20
CA PRO A 62 9.62 -5.08 -8.77
C PRO A 62 10.88 -4.69 -7.96
N MET A 63 12.07 -4.80 -8.54
CA MET A 63 13.31 -4.32 -7.90
C MET A 63 13.47 -2.79 -7.97
N LEU A 64 12.80 -2.14 -8.92
CA LEU A 64 12.95 -0.71 -9.23
C LEU A 64 11.70 0.10 -8.91
N SER A 65 10.54 -0.55 -8.75
CA SER A 65 9.29 0.12 -8.42
C SER A 65 9.27 0.62 -6.98
N ALA A 66 8.70 1.81 -6.76
CA ALA A 66 8.53 2.41 -5.45
C ALA A 66 7.07 2.79 -5.16
N ALA A 67 6.23 2.93 -6.19
CA ALA A 67 4.84 3.33 -6.05
C ALA A 67 3.97 2.17 -5.52
N THR A 68 3.10 2.50 -4.56
CA THR A 68 2.17 1.54 -3.96
C THR A 68 1.22 0.93 -4.99
N ASP A 69 0.68 1.74 -5.90
CA ASP A 69 -0.23 1.27 -6.95
C ASP A 69 0.46 0.30 -7.91
N THR A 70 1.74 0.56 -8.27
CA THR A 70 2.54 -0.38 -9.06
C THR A 70 2.69 -1.71 -8.33
N SER A 71 3.10 -1.66 -7.07
CA SER A 71 3.27 -2.86 -6.24
C SER A 71 1.97 -3.65 -6.13
N SER A 72 0.82 -2.98 -5.95
CA SER A 72 -0.49 -3.63 -5.81
C SER A 72 -0.89 -4.46 -7.04
N VAL A 73 -0.47 -4.03 -8.23
CA VAL A 73 -0.68 -4.75 -9.49
C VAL A 73 0.37 -5.85 -9.68
N MET A 74 1.66 -5.52 -9.49
CA MET A 74 2.78 -6.43 -9.78
C MET A 74 2.87 -7.62 -8.81
N MET A 75 2.32 -7.54 -7.60
CA MET A 75 2.20 -8.67 -6.66
C MET A 75 1.27 -9.80 -7.16
N ASN A 76 0.56 -9.60 -8.28
CA ASN A 76 -0.16 -10.67 -8.99
C ASN A 76 0.68 -11.31 -10.10
N VAL A 77 1.78 -10.65 -10.49
CA VAL A 77 2.71 -11.10 -11.52
C VAL A 77 3.92 -11.80 -10.90
N PHE A 78 4.40 -11.28 -9.76
CA PHE A 78 5.55 -11.80 -9.04
C PHE A 78 5.17 -12.30 -7.66
N GLU A 79 5.92 -13.27 -7.15
CA GLU A 79 5.77 -13.79 -5.79
C GLU A 79 7.10 -13.80 -5.05
N GLY A 80 7.04 -13.80 -3.71
CA GLY A 80 8.18 -13.98 -2.83
C GLY A 80 8.40 -15.44 -2.40
N LEU A 81 9.39 -15.68 -1.58
CA LEU A 81 9.56 -16.97 -0.90
C LEU A 81 8.35 -17.26 -0.01
N LEU A 82 7.86 -16.23 0.70
CA LEU A 82 6.63 -16.26 1.47
C LEU A 82 5.63 -15.26 0.88
N GLY A 83 4.35 -15.57 1.00
CA GLY A 83 3.24 -14.65 0.84
C GLY A 83 2.71 -14.21 2.20
N PHE A 84 1.55 -13.54 2.20
CA PHE A 84 0.81 -13.18 3.42
C PHE A 84 -0.69 -13.30 3.17
N ASN A 85 -1.44 -13.55 4.24
CA ASN A 85 -2.90 -13.60 4.21
C ASN A 85 -3.52 -12.24 4.60
N GLU A 86 -4.86 -12.16 4.68
CA GLU A 86 -5.58 -10.94 5.04
C GLU A 86 -5.34 -10.46 6.48
N LYS A 87 -4.72 -11.29 7.32
CA LYS A 87 -4.31 -10.91 8.68
C LYS A 87 -2.85 -10.44 8.75
N GLY A 88 -2.10 -10.52 7.64
CA GLY A 88 -0.67 -10.23 7.60
C GLY A 88 0.23 -11.37 8.07
N GLU A 89 -0.33 -12.55 8.32
CA GLU A 89 0.44 -13.74 8.69
C GLU A 89 1.18 -14.28 7.46
N PHE A 90 2.46 -14.62 7.63
CA PHE A 90 3.27 -15.18 6.53
C PHE A 90 2.83 -16.60 6.20
N ILE A 91 2.66 -16.87 4.91
CA ILE A 91 2.26 -18.18 4.38
C ILE A 91 3.26 -18.65 3.32
N PRO A 92 3.44 -19.97 3.14
CA PRO A 92 4.28 -20.53 2.10
C PRO A 92 3.86 -20.06 0.70
N ALA A 93 4.84 -19.55 -0.10
CA ALA A 93 4.64 -19.23 -1.50
C ALA A 93 5.64 -19.99 -2.37
N ILE A 94 6.70 -19.37 -2.92
CA ILE A 94 7.76 -20.09 -3.65
C ILE A 94 8.48 -21.10 -2.72
N ALA A 95 8.71 -20.73 -1.45
CA ALA A 95 9.19 -21.70 -0.46
C ALA A 95 8.03 -22.50 0.12
N GLU A 96 8.20 -23.82 0.27
CA GLU A 96 7.25 -24.68 0.97
C GLU A 96 7.43 -24.64 2.49
N SER A 97 8.67 -24.38 2.95
CA SER A 97 9.01 -24.30 4.37
C SER A 97 10.29 -23.49 4.58
N TYR A 98 10.54 -23.11 5.82
CA TYR A 98 11.82 -22.53 6.24
C TYR A 98 12.21 -23.01 7.64
N THR A 99 13.50 -22.88 7.96
CA THR A 99 14.04 -23.09 9.31
C THR A 99 14.98 -21.96 9.67
N ILE A 100 15.07 -21.68 10.97
CA ILE A 100 15.95 -20.65 11.53
C ILE A 100 16.98 -21.36 12.42
N SER A 101 18.26 -21.04 12.28
CA SER A 101 19.32 -21.59 13.11
C SER A 101 19.18 -21.17 14.57
N ALA A 102 19.78 -21.95 15.48
CA ALA A 102 19.69 -21.66 16.93
C ALA A 102 20.31 -20.32 17.35
N ASP A 103 21.24 -19.79 16.55
CA ASP A 103 21.83 -18.45 16.75
C ASP A 103 21.01 -17.34 16.09
N GLU A 104 19.91 -17.70 15.39
CA GLU A 104 19.00 -16.79 14.66
C GLU A 104 19.67 -15.95 13.56
N LEU A 105 20.84 -16.37 13.08
CA LEU A 105 21.58 -15.68 12.03
C LEU A 105 21.40 -16.30 10.64
N THR A 106 20.87 -17.52 10.56
CA THR A 106 20.74 -18.24 9.30
C THR A 106 19.31 -18.69 9.07
N TYR A 107 18.78 -18.31 7.93
CA TYR A 107 17.45 -18.70 7.44
C TYR A 107 17.63 -19.63 6.26
N THR A 108 17.09 -20.86 6.36
CA THR A 108 17.12 -21.85 5.29
C THR A 108 15.71 -22.04 4.75
N PHE A 109 15.52 -21.75 3.47
CA PHE A 109 14.24 -21.92 2.76
C PHE A 109 14.33 -23.12 1.84
N GLN A 110 13.27 -23.93 1.82
CA GLN A 110 13.10 -25.03 0.89
C GLN A 110 12.16 -24.60 -0.23
N ILE A 111 12.64 -24.59 -1.48
CA ILE A 111 11.88 -24.16 -2.65
C ILE A 111 10.97 -25.29 -3.14
N LYS A 112 9.72 -24.99 -3.45
CA LYS A 112 8.79 -25.94 -4.08
C LYS A 112 9.27 -26.34 -5.46
N LYS A 113 9.14 -27.62 -5.79
CA LYS A 113 9.48 -28.13 -7.14
C LYS A 113 8.38 -27.86 -8.14
N GLY A 114 8.77 -27.57 -9.38
CA GLY A 114 7.85 -27.43 -10.50
C GLY A 114 7.15 -26.06 -10.57
N ILE A 115 7.63 -25.07 -9.81
CA ILE A 115 7.21 -23.69 -10.01
C ILE A 115 7.87 -23.15 -11.27
N GLN A 116 7.08 -22.52 -12.14
CA GLN A 116 7.57 -21.97 -13.40
C GLN A 116 7.30 -20.46 -13.49
N PHE A 117 8.23 -19.77 -14.10
CA PHE A 117 8.00 -18.41 -14.59
C PHE A 117 7.02 -18.43 -15.77
N HIS A 118 6.45 -17.26 -16.10
CA HIS A 118 5.45 -17.12 -17.18
C HIS A 118 5.95 -17.50 -18.57
N ASP A 119 7.27 -17.61 -18.77
CA ASP A 119 7.90 -18.07 -20.02
C ASP A 119 8.12 -19.60 -20.04
N GLY A 120 7.79 -20.30 -18.95
CA GLY A 120 7.87 -21.75 -18.80
C GLY A 120 9.21 -22.27 -18.26
N LYS A 121 10.15 -21.37 -17.89
CA LYS A 121 11.38 -21.80 -17.20
C LYS A 121 11.10 -22.09 -15.73
N ASP A 122 11.83 -23.05 -15.17
CA ASP A 122 11.71 -23.39 -13.76
C ASP A 122 12.29 -22.28 -12.87
N CYS A 123 11.57 -21.93 -11.81
CA CYS A 123 12.04 -21.06 -10.73
C CYS A 123 12.81 -21.90 -9.71
N THR A 124 14.06 -21.57 -9.48
CA THR A 124 14.99 -22.32 -8.64
C THR A 124 15.64 -21.45 -7.56
N ALA A 125 16.38 -22.07 -6.66
CA ALA A 125 17.19 -21.38 -5.66
C ALA A 125 18.17 -20.36 -6.29
N LYS A 126 18.59 -20.55 -7.55
CA LYS A 126 19.50 -19.62 -8.26
C LYS A 126 18.83 -18.28 -8.58
N ASP A 127 17.54 -18.28 -8.86
CA ASP A 127 16.75 -17.06 -9.11
C ASP A 127 16.55 -16.27 -7.82
N VAL A 128 16.30 -16.98 -6.73
CA VAL A 128 16.23 -16.39 -5.39
C VAL A 128 17.56 -15.75 -5.01
N LYS A 129 18.67 -16.48 -5.16
CA LYS A 129 20.01 -15.96 -4.90
C LYS A 129 20.30 -14.70 -5.72
N TYR A 130 20.04 -14.74 -7.04
CA TYR A 130 20.22 -13.61 -7.93
C TYR A 130 19.45 -12.38 -7.45
N THR A 131 18.17 -12.57 -7.09
CA THR A 131 17.30 -11.51 -6.61
C THR A 131 17.86 -10.83 -5.36
N TYR A 132 18.17 -11.61 -4.32
CA TYR A 132 18.63 -11.03 -3.06
C TYR A 132 20.06 -10.47 -3.15
N GLU A 133 20.95 -11.08 -3.90
CA GLU A 133 22.31 -10.56 -4.11
C GLU A 133 22.30 -9.24 -4.88
N LYS A 134 21.45 -9.11 -5.91
CA LYS A 134 21.29 -7.87 -6.67
C LYS A 134 20.69 -6.76 -5.81
N LEU A 135 19.67 -7.06 -5.03
CA LEU A 135 19.04 -6.10 -4.11
C LEU A 135 20.00 -5.64 -3.01
N ALA A 136 20.76 -6.54 -2.42
CA ALA A 136 21.71 -6.23 -1.35
C ALA A 136 23.08 -5.73 -1.84
N GLY A 137 23.34 -5.72 -3.16
CA GLY A 137 24.65 -5.32 -3.72
C GLY A 137 25.78 -6.33 -3.46
N LEU A 138 25.46 -7.59 -3.14
CA LEU A 138 26.47 -8.62 -2.83
C LEU A 138 27.21 -9.15 -4.08
N SER A 139 26.62 -8.94 -5.26
CA SER A 139 27.22 -9.31 -6.55
C SER A 139 28.25 -8.29 -7.07
N GLY A 140 28.58 -7.26 -6.29
CA GLY A 140 29.53 -6.18 -6.66
C GLY A 140 28.88 -5.00 -7.38
N SER A 141 27.56 -4.99 -7.55
CA SER A 141 26.78 -3.83 -8.00
C SER A 141 26.39 -2.92 -6.82
N GLU A 142 25.92 -1.71 -7.12
CA GLU A 142 25.27 -0.86 -6.13
C GLU A 142 24.02 -1.55 -5.59
N ALA A 143 23.81 -1.46 -4.27
CA ALA A 143 22.64 -2.04 -3.63
C ALA A 143 21.36 -1.28 -4.01
N LEU A 144 20.36 -1.99 -4.50
CA LEU A 144 19.03 -1.42 -4.79
C LEU A 144 18.16 -1.31 -3.53
N ASN A 145 18.48 -2.08 -2.49
CA ASN A 145 17.78 -2.07 -1.21
C ASN A 145 18.79 -1.91 -0.05
N SER A 146 18.86 -0.70 0.49
CA SER A 146 19.79 -0.36 1.56
C SER A 146 19.56 -1.14 2.87
N THR A 147 18.33 -1.57 3.15
CA THR A 147 18.00 -2.39 4.33
C THR A 147 18.60 -3.79 4.17
N LEU A 148 18.34 -4.46 3.05
CA LEU A 148 18.96 -5.76 2.77
C LEU A 148 20.50 -5.68 2.74
N ALA A 149 21.06 -4.62 2.17
CA ALA A 149 22.51 -4.39 2.17
C ALA A 149 23.09 -4.23 3.58
N ALA A 150 22.33 -3.68 4.50
CA ALA A 150 22.74 -3.56 5.91
C ALA A 150 22.63 -4.87 6.68
N GLU A 151 21.70 -5.74 6.34
CA GLU A 151 21.34 -6.96 7.08
C GLU A 151 21.99 -8.23 6.54
N LEU A 152 22.05 -8.40 5.21
CA LEU A 152 22.45 -9.66 4.57
C LEU A 152 23.97 -9.76 4.39
N VAL A 153 24.54 -10.91 4.75
CA VAL A 153 25.97 -11.21 4.54
C VAL A 153 26.18 -11.98 3.24
N LYS A 154 25.35 -13.03 3.03
CA LYS A 154 25.46 -13.90 1.87
C LYS A 154 24.17 -14.66 1.62
N VAL A 155 24.03 -15.16 0.39
CA VAL A 155 23.00 -16.11 -0.02
C VAL A 155 23.69 -17.32 -0.67
N ASP A 156 23.55 -18.49 -0.07
CA ASP A 156 24.08 -19.75 -0.61
C ASP A 156 22.94 -20.59 -1.19
N THR A 157 23.26 -21.36 -2.22
CA THR A 157 22.33 -22.34 -2.83
C THR A 157 23.07 -23.66 -2.98
N PRO A 158 23.06 -24.50 -1.91
CA PRO A 158 23.79 -25.79 -1.94
C PRO A 158 23.27 -26.76 -3.02
N ASP A 159 22.03 -26.61 -3.40
CA ASP A 159 21.35 -27.31 -4.50
C ASP A 159 20.29 -26.39 -5.16
N ASP A 160 19.53 -26.94 -6.12
CA ASP A 160 18.53 -26.15 -6.89
C ASP A 160 17.26 -25.83 -6.09
N ASP A 161 17.03 -26.49 -4.95
CA ASP A 161 15.82 -26.37 -4.15
C ASP A 161 16.05 -25.71 -2.77
N THR A 162 17.31 -25.46 -2.39
CA THR A 162 17.66 -24.92 -1.06
C THR A 162 18.32 -23.55 -1.14
N VAL A 163 17.79 -22.60 -0.38
CA VAL A 163 18.36 -21.23 -0.22
C VAL A 163 18.74 -21.01 1.24
N VAL A 164 19.99 -20.62 1.47
CA VAL A 164 20.52 -20.31 2.80
C VAL A 164 20.93 -18.85 2.87
N MET A 165 20.23 -18.04 3.65
CA MET A 165 20.52 -16.62 3.87
C MET A 165 21.17 -16.42 5.23
N THR A 166 22.32 -15.74 5.26
CA THR A 166 23.05 -15.44 6.50
C THR A 166 23.00 -13.96 6.77
N LEU A 167 22.58 -13.57 7.99
CA LEU A 167 22.45 -12.20 8.45
C LEU A 167 23.70 -11.74 9.20
N LYS A 168 23.96 -10.43 9.21
CA LYS A 168 25.00 -9.77 10.00
C LYS A 168 24.69 -9.74 11.50
N ALA A 169 23.42 -9.64 11.84
CA ALA A 169 22.90 -9.61 13.20
C ALA A 169 21.51 -10.24 13.22
N LYS A 170 21.04 -10.61 14.40
CA LYS A 170 19.67 -11.10 14.59
C LYS A 170 18.66 -10.05 14.14
N ASP A 171 17.69 -10.50 13.34
CA ASP A 171 16.52 -9.71 12.93
C ASP A 171 15.27 -10.59 12.96
N ALA A 172 14.48 -10.46 14.01
CA ALA A 172 13.23 -11.20 14.18
C ALA A 172 12.16 -10.80 13.12
N GLY A 173 12.32 -9.65 12.47
CA GLY A 173 11.47 -9.18 11.36
C GLY A 173 11.90 -9.67 9.97
N PHE A 174 12.98 -10.45 9.87
CA PHE A 174 13.56 -10.83 8.57
C PHE A 174 12.58 -11.59 7.67
N LEU A 175 11.62 -12.33 8.23
CA LEU A 175 10.60 -13.02 7.43
C LEU A 175 9.75 -12.07 6.57
N SER A 176 9.59 -10.81 6.97
CA SER A 176 8.95 -9.80 6.12
C SER A 176 9.71 -9.55 4.82
N LYS A 177 11.04 -9.75 4.82
CA LYS A 177 11.89 -9.62 3.63
C LYS A 177 11.74 -10.83 2.70
N ALA A 178 11.24 -11.97 3.21
CA ALA A 178 10.97 -13.17 2.40
C ALA A 178 9.73 -12.98 1.48
N THR A 179 8.96 -11.90 1.64
CA THR A 179 7.86 -11.53 0.73
C THR A 179 8.32 -10.72 -0.50
N ILE A 180 9.62 -10.43 -0.61
CA ILE A 180 10.19 -9.72 -1.77
C ILE A 180 10.01 -10.56 -3.03
N SER A 181 9.52 -9.93 -4.08
CA SER A 181 9.29 -10.54 -5.40
C SER A 181 10.55 -11.15 -5.98
N ILE A 182 10.50 -12.42 -6.32
CA ILE A 182 11.60 -13.13 -7.00
C ILE A 182 11.53 -12.86 -8.50
N VAL A 183 12.66 -12.52 -9.10
CA VAL A 183 12.80 -12.32 -10.54
C VAL A 183 13.65 -13.43 -11.15
N GLU A 184 13.40 -13.72 -12.42
CA GLU A 184 14.18 -14.68 -13.20
C GLU A 184 15.63 -14.19 -13.34
N LYS A 185 16.58 -15.08 -13.07
CA LYS A 185 18.00 -14.79 -13.19
C LYS A 185 18.38 -14.41 -14.62
N ASP A 186 19.19 -13.36 -14.74
CA ASP A 186 19.69 -12.83 -16.02
C ASP A 186 18.60 -12.33 -16.99
N TYR A 187 17.36 -12.05 -16.49
CA TYR A 187 16.29 -11.42 -17.27
C TYR A 187 16.20 -9.93 -16.94
N ASP A 188 16.55 -9.07 -17.90
CA ASP A 188 16.66 -7.61 -17.69
C ASP A 188 15.48 -6.80 -18.27
N ALA A 189 14.45 -7.47 -18.82
CA ALA A 189 13.34 -6.77 -19.49
C ALA A 189 12.11 -6.54 -18.57
N ASN A 190 12.17 -6.79 -17.27
CA ASN A 190 11.05 -6.68 -16.34
C ASN A 190 10.39 -5.29 -16.33
N SER A 191 11.14 -4.21 -16.57
CA SER A 191 10.57 -2.86 -16.65
C SER A 191 9.55 -2.66 -17.78
N THR A 192 9.54 -3.53 -18.78
CA THR A 192 8.65 -3.43 -19.97
C THR A 192 7.87 -4.71 -20.26
N LYS A 193 8.43 -5.86 -19.91
CA LYS A 193 7.85 -7.19 -20.11
C LYS A 193 8.08 -8.04 -18.88
N PRO A 194 7.40 -7.77 -17.77
CA PRO A 194 7.60 -8.48 -16.51
C PRO A 194 7.25 -9.97 -16.65
N ILE A 195 8.18 -10.82 -16.19
CA ILE A 195 8.03 -12.27 -16.13
C ILE A 195 8.21 -12.68 -14.67
N GLY A 196 7.16 -13.20 -14.05
CA GLY A 196 7.15 -13.70 -12.68
C GLY A 196 6.57 -15.09 -12.59
N THR A 197 6.33 -15.57 -11.37
CA THR A 197 5.72 -16.87 -11.06
C THR A 197 4.25 -16.77 -10.70
N GLY A 198 3.71 -15.55 -10.66
CA GLY A 198 2.41 -15.24 -10.10
C GLY A 198 1.21 -15.80 -10.85
N PRO A 199 0.01 -15.69 -10.24
CA PRO A 199 -1.25 -16.20 -10.80
C PRO A 199 -1.71 -15.46 -12.06
N TYR A 200 -1.17 -14.28 -12.33
CA TYR A 200 -1.46 -13.50 -13.52
C TYR A 200 -0.17 -13.08 -14.24
N ARG A 201 -0.25 -12.97 -15.56
CA ARG A 201 0.84 -12.48 -16.43
C ARG A 201 0.42 -11.21 -17.15
N LEU A 202 1.37 -10.31 -17.38
CA LEU A 202 1.14 -9.09 -18.17
C LEU A 202 0.90 -9.46 -19.63
N VAL A 203 -0.15 -8.89 -20.23
CA VAL A 203 -0.46 -9.01 -21.67
C VAL A 203 -0.25 -7.68 -22.38
N GLU A 204 -0.70 -6.58 -21.76
CA GLU A 204 -0.65 -5.25 -22.37
C GLU A 204 -0.41 -4.19 -21.29
N TYR A 205 0.41 -3.22 -21.58
CA TYR A 205 0.51 -1.97 -20.84
C TYR A 205 0.48 -0.80 -21.82
N THR A 206 -0.57 -0.02 -21.77
CA THR A 206 -0.72 1.23 -22.54
C THR A 206 -0.61 2.40 -21.57
N LYS A 207 0.53 3.11 -21.65
CA LYS A 207 0.86 4.22 -20.75
C LYS A 207 -0.27 5.26 -20.69
N GLY A 208 -0.64 5.68 -19.50
CA GLY A 208 -1.71 6.65 -19.24
C GLY A 208 -3.12 6.12 -19.49
N GLN A 209 -3.29 4.83 -19.79
CA GLN A 209 -4.59 4.25 -20.11
C GLN A 209 -4.89 3.00 -19.29
N LYS A 210 -4.15 1.90 -19.49
CA LYS A 210 -4.50 0.61 -18.88
C LYS A 210 -3.34 -0.37 -18.77
N ILE A 211 -3.50 -1.33 -17.88
CA ILE A 211 -2.70 -2.55 -17.75
C ILE A 211 -3.66 -3.73 -17.88
N ILE A 212 -3.34 -4.70 -18.73
CA ILE A 212 -4.12 -5.94 -18.87
C ILE A 212 -3.29 -7.11 -18.34
N LEU A 213 -3.85 -7.79 -17.37
CA LEU A 213 -3.34 -9.04 -16.84
C LEU A 213 -4.25 -10.19 -17.28
N GLN A 214 -3.66 -11.32 -17.65
CA GLN A 214 -4.35 -12.56 -17.98
C GLN A 214 -3.94 -13.65 -16.99
N LYS A 215 -4.87 -14.50 -16.61
CA LYS A 215 -4.59 -15.62 -15.71
C LYS A 215 -3.47 -16.51 -16.27
N ASN A 216 -2.66 -17.02 -15.37
CA ASN A 216 -1.65 -18.04 -15.64
C ASN A 216 -2.29 -19.43 -15.46
N ASP A 217 -2.58 -20.10 -16.57
CA ASP A 217 -3.19 -21.45 -16.52
C ASP A 217 -2.24 -22.51 -15.94
N ASN A 218 -0.92 -22.24 -15.93
CA ASN A 218 0.11 -23.12 -15.38
C ASN A 218 0.47 -22.76 -13.91
N TYR A 219 -0.30 -21.89 -13.27
CA TYR A 219 -0.02 -21.47 -11.90
C TYR A 219 -0.09 -22.63 -10.91
N SER A 220 0.98 -22.81 -10.14
CA SER A 220 1.13 -23.93 -9.20
C SER A 220 1.72 -23.56 -7.83
N THR A 221 2.06 -22.27 -7.62
CA THR A 221 2.75 -21.82 -6.41
C THR A 221 1.89 -21.98 -5.16
N MET A 222 0.64 -21.52 -5.20
CA MET A 222 -0.31 -21.64 -4.10
C MET A 222 -1.66 -22.18 -4.62
N GLU A 223 -2.07 -23.34 -4.11
CA GLU A 223 -3.29 -24.01 -4.57
C GLU A 223 -4.56 -23.19 -4.32
N ASP A 224 -4.62 -22.52 -3.18
CA ASP A 224 -5.74 -21.66 -2.75
C ASP A 224 -5.77 -20.29 -3.44
N ARG A 225 -4.73 -19.95 -4.21
CA ARG A 225 -4.64 -18.71 -5.01
C ARG A 225 -4.76 -18.93 -6.52
N LYS A 226 -5.31 -20.05 -6.94
CA LYS A 226 -5.57 -20.28 -8.38
C LYS A 226 -6.57 -19.26 -8.92
N PRO A 227 -6.21 -18.53 -10.00
CA PRO A 227 -7.07 -17.49 -10.54
C PRO A 227 -8.33 -18.07 -11.20
N THR A 228 -9.48 -17.45 -10.93
CA THR A 228 -10.78 -17.82 -11.54
C THR A 228 -11.19 -16.83 -12.62
N VAL A 229 -10.78 -15.58 -12.54
CA VAL A 229 -11.04 -14.52 -13.51
C VAL A 229 -10.02 -14.62 -14.66
N ASN A 230 -10.48 -14.74 -15.91
CA ASN A 230 -9.57 -14.92 -17.05
C ASN A 230 -8.71 -13.71 -17.33
N GLN A 231 -9.28 -12.51 -17.19
CA GLN A 231 -8.59 -11.26 -17.51
C GLN A 231 -8.97 -10.16 -16.52
N VAL A 232 -7.99 -9.36 -16.14
CA VAL A 232 -8.20 -8.14 -15.34
C VAL A 232 -7.59 -6.97 -16.09
N GLU A 233 -8.40 -5.92 -16.27
CA GLU A 233 -7.98 -4.65 -16.86
C GLU A 233 -7.92 -3.60 -15.76
N PHE A 234 -6.73 -3.12 -15.43
CA PHE A 234 -6.54 -1.95 -14.58
C PHE A 234 -6.61 -0.70 -15.46
N VAL A 235 -7.62 0.12 -15.25
CA VAL A 235 -7.83 1.39 -15.96
C VAL A 235 -7.22 2.52 -15.14
N ILE A 236 -6.25 3.25 -15.70
CA ILE A 236 -5.62 4.38 -15.03
C ILE A 236 -6.63 5.53 -14.99
N MET A 237 -7.12 5.84 -13.78
CA MET A 237 -8.16 6.84 -13.57
C MET A 237 -7.97 7.51 -12.20
N THR A 238 -7.58 8.78 -12.23
CA THR A 238 -7.24 9.54 -11.02
C THR A 238 -8.42 10.37 -10.49
N ASP A 239 -9.33 10.81 -11.36
CA ASP A 239 -10.45 11.67 -11.00
C ASP A 239 -11.58 10.88 -10.33
N GLU A 240 -11.97 11.30 -9.12
CA GLU A 240 -13.00 10.64 -8.30
C GLU A 240 -14.40 10.66 -8.94
N ASN A 241 -14.76 11.74 -9.64
CA ASN A 241 -16.07 11.82 -10.30
C ASN A 241 -16.09 10.95 -11.56
N ALA A 242 -14.96 10.88 -12.28
CA ALA A 242 -14.82 9.98 -13.42
C ALA A 242 -14.96 8.50 -12.99
N LYS A 243 -14.34 8.10 -11.87
CA LYS A 243 -14.50 6.76 -11.28
C LYS A 243 -15.97 6.46 -10.96
N LEU A 244 -16.66 7.39 -10.29
CA LEU A 244 -18.09 7.26 -9.95
C LEU A 244 -18.95 7.09 -11.20
N MET A 245 -18.71 7.87 -12.24
CA MET A 245 -19.46 7.77 -13.50
C MET A 245 -19.16 6.48 -14.24
N ALA A 246 -17.89 6.03 -14.24
CA ALA A 246 -17.48 4.78 -14.88
C ALA A 246 -18.08 3.56 -14.17
N LEU A 247 -18.18 3.55 -12.83
CA LEU A 247 -18.91 2.54 -12.07
C LEU A 247 -20.39 2.52 -12.49
N LYS A 248 -21.09 3.67 -12.44
CA LYS A 248 -22.52 3.78 -12.79
C LYS A 248 -22.84 3.37 -14.23
N SER A 249 -21.91 3.56 -15.15
CA SER A 249 -22.07 3.14 -16.55
C SER A 249 -21.71 1.67 -16.80
N GLY A 250 -21.16 0.96 -15.81
CA GLY A 250 -20.63 -0.39 -15.98
C GLY A 250 -19.29 -0.46 -16.74
N SER A 251 -18.62 0.68 -16.93
CA SER A 251 -17.28 0.74 -17.55
C SER A 251 -16.17 0.34 -16.58
N LEU A 252 -16.44 0.32 -15.28
CA LEU A 252 -15.61 -0.23 -14.20
C LEU A 252 -16.43 -1.18 -13.34
N ASP A 253 -15.77 -2.18 -12.79
CA ASP A 253 -16.34 -3.11 -11.81
C ASP A 253 -15.93 -2.79 -10.40
N ILE A 254 -14.68 -2.34 -10.21
CA ILE A 254 -14.10 -2.04 -8.90
C ILE A 254 -13.38 -0.69 -8.97
N ALA A 255 -13.65 0.16 -8.00
CA ALA A 255 -12.88 1.38 -7.80
C ALA A 255 -12.75 1.73 -6.32
N GLY A 256 -11.56 2.20 -5.92
CA GLY A 256 -11.38 2.95 -4.67
C GLY A 256 -12.07 4.31 -4.82
N ILE A 257 -12.94 4.66 -3.86
CA ILE A 257 -13.76 5.87 -3.90
C ILE A 257 -13.85 6.52 -2.51
N SER A 258 -14.20 7.81 -2.50
CA SER A 258 -14.49 8.53 -1.26
C SER A 258 -15.80 8.04 -0.61
N SER A 259 -15.95 8.30 0.68
CA SER A 259 -17.17 7.98 1.44
C SER A 259 -18.42 8.66 0.84
N SER A 260 -18.29 9.91 0.44
CA SER A 260 -19.37 10.66 -0.21
C SER A 260 -19.81 10.02 -1.53
N ASN A 261 -18.86 9.58 -2.36
CA ASN A 261 -19.13 8.88 -3.62
C ASN A 261 -19.75 7.49 -3.39
N ALA A 262 -19.32 6.76 -2.34
CA ALA A 262 -19.92 5.50 -1.95
C ALA A 262 -21.42 5.65 -1.64
N SER A 263 -21.78 6.72 -0.92
CA SER A 263 -23.17 7.05 -0.58
C SER A 263 -24.03 7.41 -1.81
N ALA A 264 -23.41 7.81 -2.91
CA ALA A 264 -24.09 8.17 -4.17
C ALA A 264 -24.32 6.96 -5.11
N LEU A 265 -23.84 5.76 -4.74
CA LEU A 265 -24.06 4.52 -5.48
C LEU A 265 -25.36 3.83 -5.01
N GLY A 266 -25.99 3.11 -5.93
CA GLY A 266 -27.21 2.34 -5.66
C GLY A 266 -26.91 0.89 -5.21
N SER A 267 -27.97 0.10 -5.13
CA SER A 267 -27.94 -1.32 -4.73
C SER A 267 -27.18 -2.26 -5.68
N ASP A 268 -26.77 -1.78 -6.84
CA ASP A 268 -25.99 -2.54 -7.83
C ASP A 268 -24.52 -2.70 -7.45
N PHE A 269 -24.12 -2.11 -6.33
CA PHE A 269 -22.76 -2.12 -5.80
C PHE A 269 -22.72 -2.58 -4.36
N THR A 270 -21.73 -3.41 -4.06
CA THR A 270 -21.32 -3.75 -2.70
C THR A 270 -20.19 -2.81 -2.28
N ILE A 271 -20.31 -2.17 -1.11
CA ILE A 271 -19.25 -1.34 -0.53
C ILE A 271 -18.39 -2.20 0.38
N VAL A 272 -17.13 -2.40 -0.02
CA VAL A 272 -16.11 -3.11 0.77
C VAL A 272 -15.23 -2.05 1.43
N LYS A 273 -15.17 -2.04 2.76
CA LYS A 273 -14.34 -1.09 3.52
C LYS A 273 -13.64 -1.76 4.69
N GLY A 274 -12.48 -1.23 5.04
CA GLY A 274 -11.71 -1.69 6.20
C GLY A 274 -10.45 -0.86 6.42
N PRO A 275 -9.73 -1.12 7.52
CA PRO A 275 -8.47 -0.45 7.79
C PRO A 275 -7.43 -0.80 6.72
N GLN A 276 -6.54 0.16 6.42
CA GLN A 276 -5.50 -0.01 5.41
C GLN A 276 -4.10 -0.17 5.99
N ASN A 277 -4.01 -0.49 7.29
CA ASN A 277 -2.74 -0.52 8.01
C ASN A 277 -1.95 0.78 7.86
N MET A 278 -2.62 1.91 8.06
CA MET A 278 -2.05 3.24 8.05
C MET A 278 -2.15 3.88 9.43
N VAL A 279 -1.16 4.68 9.81
CA VAL A 279 -1.28 5.59 10.93
C VAL A 279 -1.13 7.01 10.41
N GLN A 280 -2.26 7.76 10.37
CA GLN A 280 -2.22 9.20 10.17
C GLN A 280 -1.78 9.86 11.46
N ILE A 281 -0.78 10.73 11.37
CA ILE A 281 -0.18 11.39 12.52
C ILE A 281 -0.13 12.90 12.35
N PHE A 282 -0.26 13.61 13.45
CA PHE A 282 0.23 14.96 13.59
C PHE A 282 1.62 14.89 14.21
N ALA A 283 2.62 14.84 13.35
CA ALA A 283 4.02 14.67 13.71
C ALA A 283 4.59 15.97 14.27
N LEU A 284 5.19 15.87 15.44
CA LEU A 284 5.83 16.97 16.16
C LEU A 284 7.36 16.83 16.06
N ASN A 285 8.04 17.89 15.69
CA ASN A 285 9.50 17.93 15.71
C ASN A 285 9.97 18.23 17.15
N ASN A 286 10.43 17.19 17.83
CA ASN A 286 10.77 17.26 19.26
C ASN A 286 12.02 18.13 19.58
N GLN A 287 12.72 18.67 18.56
CA GLN A 287 13.84 19.61 18.74
C GLN A 287 13.42 21.08 18.61
N VAL A 288 12.21 21.38 18.13
CA VAL A 288 11.68 22.75 18.13
C VAL A 288 11.50 23.22 19.56
N LYS A 289 11.88 24.46 19.85
CA LYS A 289 11.95 25.03 21.21
C LYS A 289 10.70 24.76 22.03
N GLU A 290 9.52 25.08 21.50
CA GLU A 290 8.23 24.91 22.16
C GLU A 290 7.92 23.40 22.31
N LEU A 291 8.12 22.63 21.23
CA LEU A 291 7.82 21.20 21.17
C LEU A 291 8.86 20.31 21.87
N SER A 292 10.01 20.83 22.27
CA SER A 292 10.97 20.09 23.10
C SER A 292 10.46 19.88 24.53
N ASN A 293 9.51 20.72 24.99
CA ASN A 293 8.90 20.62 26.30
C ASN A 293 7.77 19.56 26.30
N LEU A 294 7.91 18.53 27.10
CA LEU A 294 6.91 17.45 27.23
C LEU A 294 5.52 17.98 27.56
N LYS A 295 5.38 18.97 28.46
CA LYS A 295 4.09 19.52 28.84
C LYS A 295 3.38 20.23 27.68
N VAL A 296 4.13 20.88 26.78
CA VAL A 296 3.59 21.47 25.57
C VAL A 296 3.04 20.40 24.64
N ARG A 297 3.78 19.31 24.41
CA ARG A 297 3.31 18.20 23.58
C ARG A 297 2.09 17.49 24.19
N GLN A 298 2.09 17.31 25.50
CA GLN A 298 0.91 16.79 26.23
C GLN A 298 -0.30 17.72 26.12
N ALA A 299 -0.09 19.03 26.23
CA ALA A 299 -1.16 20.03 26.04
C ALA A 299 -1.75 19.95 24.63
N ILE A 300 -0.91 19.84 23.61
CA ILE A 300 -1.35 19.63 22.23
C ILE A 300 -2.16 18.32 22.13
N SER A 301 -1.70 17.22 22.73
CA SER A 301 -2.40 15.94 22.71
C SER A 301 -3.77 16.01 23.38
N TYR A 302 -3.91 16.70 24.54
CA TYR A 302 -5.20 16.93 25.20
C TYR A 302 -6.13 17.87 24.44
N ALA A 303 -5.60 18.75 23.56
CA ALA A 303 -6.41 19.67 22.79
C ALA A 303 -7.01 19.06 21.52
N ILE A 304 -6.49 17.93 21.06
CA ILE A 304 -6.91 17.27 19.82
C ILE A 304 -8.06 16.29 20.10
N ASP A 305 -9.21 16.57 19.46
CA ASP A 305 -10.35 15.67 19.39
C ASP A 305 -10.25 14.83 18.12
N LYS A 306 -9.80 13.58 18.27
CA LYS A 306 -9.63 12.64 17.15
C LYS A 306 -10.97 12.21 16.57
N ASP A 307 -12.02 12.09 17.39
CA ASP A 307 -13.35 11.69 16.92
C ASP A 307 -13.97 12.79 16.05
N GLU A 308 -13.77 14.09 16.40
CA GLU A 308 -14.14 15.22 15.55
C GLU A 308 -13.40 15.18 14.21
N ILE A 309 -12.09 14.85 14.21
CA ILE A 309 -11.30 14.71 12.99
C ILE A 309 -11.86 13.59 12.11
N ILE A 310 -12.03 12.39 12.68
CA ILE A 310 -12.54 11.21 11.94
C ILE A 310 -13.92 11.51 11.35
N GLN A 311 -14.81 12.15 12.15
CA GLN A 311 -16.16 12.47 11.68
C GLN A 311 -16.15 13.52 10.57
N SER A 312 -15.34 14.57 10.68
CA SER A 312 -15.40 15.71 9.75
C SER A 312 -14.54 15.53 8.49
N VAL A 313 -13.48 14.70 8.55
CA VAL A 313 -12.52 14.53 7.44
C VAL A 313 -12.81 13.28 6.61
N VAL A 314 -13.25 12.20 7.25
CA VAL A 314 -13.49 10.91 6.58
C VAL A 314 -14.91 10.35 6.82
N ASP A 315 -15.87 11.20 7.20
CA ASP A 315 -17.29 10.85 7.42
C ASP A 315 -17.47 9.68 8.40
N GLY A 316 -16.62 9.60 9.44
CA GLY A 316 -16.62 8.51 10.40
C GLY A 316 -15.99 7.21 9.87
N ASN A 317 -15.42 7.18 8.66
CA ASN A 317 -14.75 6.01 8.10
C ASN A 317 -13.26 5.99 8.42
N GLY A 318 -12.93 5.95 9.68
CA GLY A 318 -11.58 5.82 10.22
C GLY A 318 -11.61 5.08 11.54
N THR A 319 -10.56 4.34 11.83
CA THR A 319 -10.36 3.71 13.14
C THR A 319 -9.43 4.60 13.95
N LYS A 320 -9.89 5.09 15.11
CA LYS A 320 -9.06 5.87 16.02
C LYS A 320 -7.85 5.04 16.46
N VAL A 321 -6.65 5.62 16.40
CA VAL A 321 -5.43 5.00 16.89
C VAL A 321 -4.83 5.80 18.03
N GLU A 322 -4.25 5.07 19.00
CA GLU A 322 -3.68 5.68 20.19
C GLU A 322 -2.15 5.69 20.18
N SER A 323 -1.55 4.94 19.24
CA SER A 323 -0.10 4.82 19.11
C SER A 323 0.33 4.75 17.65
N PHE A 324 1.65 4.66 17.41
CA PHE A 324 2.21 4.58 16.07
C PHE A 324 2.16 3.15 15.49
N LEU A 325 1.00 2.51 15.63
CA LEU A 325 0.70 1.22 15.01
C LEU A 325 -0.81 1.16 14.72
N SER A 326 -1.19 0.51 13.62
CA SER A 326 -2.59 0.28 13.29
C SER A 326 -3.14 -0.95 14.02
N PRO A 327 -4.43 -0.94 14.42
CA PRO A 327 -5.14 -2.14 14.89
C PRO A 327 -5.15 -3.31 13.90
N SER A 328 -4.85 -3.07 12.62
CA SER A 328 -4.66 -4.14 11.61
C SER A 328 -3.51 -5.08 11.96
N MET A 329 -2.54 -4.60 12.76
CA MET A 329 -1.44 -5.41 13.29
C MET A 329 -1.82 -5.99 14.67
N ALA A 330 -2.90 -6.75 14.73
CA ALA A 330 -3.59 -7.14 15.97
C ALA A 330 -2.68 -7.79 17.03
N THR A 331 -1.73 -8.63 16.65
CA THR A 331 -0.75 -9.27 17.55
C THR A 331 0.08 -8.24 18.32
N TYR A 332 0.46 -7.16 17.65
CA TYR A 332 1.42 -6.17 18.16
C TYR A 332 0.76 -4.89 18.66
N TYR A 333 -0.48 -4.62 18.25
CA TYR A 333 -1.19 -3.41 18.66
C TYR A 333 -1.50 -3.43 20.17
N ASN A 334 -1.25 -2.31 20.84
CA ASN A 334 -1.57 -2.17 22.26
C ASN A 334 -2.96 -1.51 22.41
N ASP A 335 -3.98 -2.32 22.60
CA ASP A 335 -5.38 -1.91 22.81
C ASP A 335 -5.68 -1.42 24.25
N LYS A 336 -4.68 -1.49 25.13
CA LYS A 336 -4.80 -1.09 26.55
C LYS A 336 -4.23 0.30 26.86
N ILE A 337 -3.78 1.01 25.83
CA ILE A 337 -3.26 2.37 26.02
C ILE A 337 -4.38 3.29 26.48
N SER A 338 -4.21 3.87 27.67
CA SER A 338 -4.98 5.02 28.10
C SER A 338 -4.38 6.27 27.49
N ALA A 339 -4.98 6.74 26.41
CA ALA A 339 -4.50 7.91 25.69
C ALA A 339 -5.07 9.23 26.24
N TYR A 340 -4.67 10.32 25.60
CA TYR A 340 -5.15 11.66 25.94
C TYR A 340 -6.60 11.83 25.48
N GLU A 341 -7.54 11.81 26.43
CA GLU A 341 -8.91 12.26 26.17
C GLU A 341 -8.94 13.77 26.04
N THR A 342 -9.74 14.29 25.11
CA THR A 342 -9.86 15.73 24.85
C THR A 342 -10.23 16.50 26.12
N ASN A 343 -9.34 17.40 26.55
CA ASN A 343 -9.52 18.21 27.75
C ASN A 343 -8.81 19.57 27.60
N ILE A 344 -9.59 20.57 27.17
CA ILE A 344 -9.07 21.93 26.91
C ILE A 344 -8.54 22.61 28.16
N ASP A 345 -9.19 22.41 29.30
CA ASP A 345 -8.75 23.03 30.55
C ASP A 345 -7.42 22.45 31.03
N LYS A 346 -7.25 21.13 30.93
CA LYS A 346 -5.97 20.45 31.22
C LYS A 346 -4.87 20.89 30.25
N ALA A 347 -5.19 21.03 28.97
CA ALA A 347 -4.24 21.53 27.98
C ALA A 347 -3.75 22.96 28.32
N LYS A 348 -4.65 23.88 28.70
CA LYS A 348 -4.30 25.24 29.15
C LYS A 348 -3.45 25.24 30.42
N GLU A 349 -3.79 24.39 31.39
CA GLU A 349 -3.00 24.22 32.62
C GLU A 349 -1.55 23.82 32.29
N LEU A 350 -1.38 22.81 31.44
CA LEU A 350 -0.04 22.34 31.02
C LEU A 350 0.74 23.41 30.24
N LEU A 351 0.10 24.18 29.37
CA LEU A 351 0.75 25.29 28.68
C LEU A 351 1.22 26.37 29.69
N LYS A 352 0.39 26.72 30.67
CA LYS A 352 0.75 27.66 31.74
C LYS A 352 1.94 27.14 32.56
N GLU A 353 1.92 25.87 32.95
CA GLU A 353 3.04 25.24 33.67
C GLU A 353 4.33 25.19 32.84
N ALA A 354 4.21 25.14 31.50
CA ALA A 354 5.32 25.18 30.56
C ALA A 354 5.81 26.60 30.25
N GLY A 355 5.14 27.65 30.76
CA GLY A 355 5.47 29.05 30.49
C GLY A 355 4.87 29.61 29.19
N TYR A 356 3.87 28.94 28.63
CA TYR A 356 3.16 29.34 27.38
C TYR A 356 1.70 29.67 27.63
N GLU A 357 1.36 30.31 28.75
CA GLU A 357 -0.03 30.66 29.09
C GLU A 357 -0.71 31.58 28.07
N ASN A 358 0.06 32.33 27.30
CA ASN A 358 -0.43 33.21 26.21
C ASN A 358 -0.42 32.51 24.84
N GLY A 359 -0.12 31.20 24.80
CA GLY A 359 0.03 30.46 23.57
C GLY A 359 1.35 30.71 22.84
N PHE A 360 1.43 30.23 21.60
CA PHE A 360 2.59 30.42 20.70
C PHE A 360 2.15 30.18 19.24
N ASP A 361 3.02 30.60 18.31
CA ASP A 361 2.82 30.32 16.87
C ASP A 361 3.40 28.96 16.52
N LEU A 362 2.69 28.18 15.67
CA LEU A 362 3.10 26.88 15.19
C LEU A 362 2.85 26.75 13.68
N THR A 363 3.88 26.40 12.92
CA THR A 363 3.74 26.14 11.48
C THR A 363 3.55 24.64 11.23
N ILE A 364 2.48 24.29 10.51
CA ILE A 364 2.22 22.93 10.04
C ILE A 364 2.50 22.87 8.54
N LYS A 365 3.57 22.17 8.12
CA LYS A 365 3.86 21.88 6.72
C LYS A 365 3.07 20.64 6.28
N VAL A 366 2.24 20.76 5.25
CA VAL A 366 1.37 19.66 4.77
C VAL A 366 1.59 19.43 3.29
N PRO A 367 1.80 18.18 2.83
CA PRO A 367 1.88 17.87 1.40
C PRO A 367 0.53 18.12 0.73
N SER A 368 0.52 18.99 -0.29
CA SER A 368 -0.69 19.52 -0.93
C SER A 368 -1.50 18.50 -1.73
N ASN A 369 -0.86 17.40 -2.12
CA ASN A 369 -1.47 16.33 -2.91
C ASN A 369 -2.28 15.30 -2.09
N TYR A 370 -2.31 15.43 -0.74
CA TYR A 370 -3.07 14.54 0.14
C TYR A 370 -4.19 15.33 0.84
N GLN A 371 -5.36 15.40 0.21
CA GLN A 371 -6.48 16.21 0.71
C GLN A 371 -6.89 15.85 2.14
N THR A 372 -6.93 14.58 2.49
CA THR A 372 -7.23 14.12 3.87
C THR A 372 -6.28 14.72 4.90
N HIS A 373 -4.99 14.90 4.57
CA HIS A 373 -4.03 15.54 5.48
C HIS A 373 -4.23 17.04 5.56
N VAL A 374 -4.60 17.68 4.44
CA VAL A 374 -4.92 19.11 4.39
C VAL A 374 -6.16 19.41 5.24
N ASP A 375 -7.22 18.63 5.10
CA ASP A 375 -8.47 18.81 5.86
C ASP A 375 -8.23 18.54 7.36
N THR A 376 -7.45 17.52 7.71
CA THR A 376 -7.03 17.25 9.08
C THR A 376 -6.30 18.46 9.68
N ALA A 377 -5.43 19.12 8.92
CA ALA A 377 -4.71 20.31 9.39
C ALA A 377 -5.66 21.48 9.71
N GLN A 378 -6.73 21.66 8.94
CA GLN A 378 -7.72 22.70 9.21
C GLN A 378 -8.49 22.44 10.52
N VAL A 379 -8.87 21.19 10.79
CA VAL A 379 -9.52 20.81 12.04
C VAL A 379 -8.57 21.03 13.22
N ILE A 380 -7.32 20.55 13.12
CA ILE A 380 -6.29 20.74 14.15
C ILE A 380 -6.03 22.21 14.43
N LYS A 381 -5.97 23.06 13.40
CA LYS A 381 -5.85 24.52 13.55
C LYS A 381 -6.99 25.07 14.41
N SER A 382 -8.22 24.67 14.13
CA SER A 382 -9.39 25.09 14.91
C SER A 382 -9.31 24.63 16.36
N GLN A 383 -8.91 23.38 16.58
CA GLN A 383 -8.81 22.80 17.93
C GLN A 383 -7.70 23.46 18.76
N LEU A 384 -6.52 23.66 18.19
CA LEU A 384 -5.37 24.27 18.88
C LEU A 384 -5.61 25.76 19.19
N SER A 385 -6.42 26.46 18.40
CA SER A 385 -6.81 27.85 18.71
C SER A 385 -7.53 27.99 20.07
N LYS A 386 -8.23 26.93 20.53
CA LYS A 386 -8.94 26.89 21.81
C LYS A 386 -7.98 26.97 23.01
N ILE A 387 -6.71 26.64 22.82
CA ILE A 387 -5.66 26.68 23.85
C ILE A 387 -4.63 27.80 23.59
N GLY A 388 -4.90 28.72 22.65
CA GLY A 388 -4.03 29.86 22.36
C GLY A 388 -2.88 29.56 21.40
N VAL A 389 -2.78 28.36 20.82
CA VAL A 389 -1.78 28.04 19.80
C VAL A 389 -2.28 28.53 18.43
N ASN A 390 -1.52 29.47 17.83
CA ASN A 390 -1.85 30.07 16.55
C ASN A 390 -1.19 29.26 15.41
N VAL A 391 -1.98 28.47 14.68
CA VAL A 391 -1.49 27.58 13.63
C VAL A 391 -1.43 28.30 12.27
N ASN A 392 -0.24 28.27 11.65
CA ASN A 392 -0.03 28.62 10.25
C ASN A 392 0.12 27.35 9.40
N ILE A 393 -0.84 27.09 8.48
CA ILE A 393 -0.76 25.94 7.58
C ILE A 393 -0.01 26.35 6.31
N GLN A 394 1.07 25.61 6.00
CA GLN A 394 1.87 25.78 4.80
C GLN A 394 1.72 24.55 3.92
N LEU A 395 1.01 24.68 2.80
CA LEU A 395 0.91 23.63 1.78
C LEU A 395 2.18 23.62 0.93
N ILE A 396 2.78 22.45 0.77
CA ILE A 396 4.02 22.27 0.01
C ILE A 396 3.88 21.06 -0.94
N GLU A 397 4.61 21.09 -2.03
CA GLU A 397 4.66 19.97 -2.97
C GLU A 397 5.33 18.73 -2.34
N TRP A 398 4.96 17.54 -2.79
CA TRP A 398 5.47 16.28 -2.24
C TRP A 398 7.01 16.20 -2.23
N ALA A 399 7.66 16.60 -3.32
CA ALA A 399 9.12 16.61 -3.39
C ALA A 399 9.76 17.55 -2.36
N GLN A 400 9.13 18.70 -2.09
CA GLN A 400 9.57 19.65 -1.05
C GLN A 400 9.35 19.07 0.35
N TRP A 401 8.27 18.28 0.54
CA TRP A 401 8.03 17.59 1.81
C TRP A 401 9.12 16.53 2.06
N LEU A 402 9.44 15.71 1.05
CA LEU A 402 10.49 14.68 1.16
C LEU A 402 11.85 15.28 1.47
N ASP A 403 12.22 16.36 0.80
CA ASP A 403 13.49 17.02 1.02
C ASP A 403 13.51 17.80 2.34
N GLY A 404 12.59 18.74 2.52
CA GLY A 404 12.58 19.66 3.65
C GLY A 404 12.18 18.99 4.96
N VAL A 405 11.05 18.30 4.99
CA VAL A 405 10.48 17.71 6.22
C VAL A 405 11.17 16.39 6.57
N TYR A 406 11.16 15.45 5.64
CA TYR A 406 11.57 14.07 5.91
C TYR A 406 13.09 13.91 5.99
N THR A 407 13.84 14.55 5.08
CA THR A 407 15.30 14.41 4.98
C THR A 407 16.02 15.45 5.84
N ASN A 408 15.73 16.73 5.63
CA ASN A 408 16.45 17.84 6.30
C ASN A 408 15.85 18.21 7.65
N ARG A 409 14.63 17.72 7.98
CA ARG A 409 13.94 17.97 9.25
C ARG A 409 13.66 19.47 9.51
N ASP A 410 13.55 20.24 8.44
CA ASP A 410 13.24 21.68 8.46
C ASP A 410 11.72 21.88 8.53
N TYR A 411 11.15 21.64 9.72
CA TYR A 411 9.74 21.82 10.00
C TYR A 411 9.49 21.89 11.51
N GLU A 412 8.36 22.45 11.91
CA GLU A 412 7.89 22.44 13.30
C GLU A 412 6.93 21.28 13.54
N ALA A 413 5.88 21.20 12.71
CA ALA A 413 4.92 20.11 12.72
C ALA A 413 4.49 19.75 11.30
N THR A 414 4.00 18.52 11.09
CA THR A 414 3.47 18.06 9.80
C THR A 414 2.36 17.04 10.01
N ILE A 415 1.50 16.87 9.00
CA ILE A 415 0.48 15.80 8.97
C ILE A 415 0.80 14.88 7.82
N ILE A 416 0.90 13.60 8.10
CA ILE A 416 1.23 12.55 7.13
C ILE A 416 0.67 11.19 7.59
N GLY A 417 0.52 10.25 6.65
CA GLY A 417 0.21 8.84 6.91
C GLY A 417 1.43 7.95 6.71
N HIS A 418 1.59 6.95 7.55
CA HIS A 418 2.55 5.86 7.37
C HIS A 418 1.79 4.54 7.22
N SER A 419 2.07 3.78 6.16
CA SER A 419 1.33 2.56 5.82
C SER A 419 2.19 1.46 5.22
N GLY A 420 1.57 0.31 5.01
CA GLY A 420 2.09 -0.75 4.13
C GLY A 420 3.22 -1.58 4.70
N LYS A 421 3.29 -1.78 6.02
CA LYS A 421 4.32 -2.60 6.67
C LYS A 421 3.70 -3.83 7.33
N LEU A 422 4.38 -4.96 7.19
CA LEU A 422 3.98 -6.23 7.82
C LEU A 422 4.70 -6.46 9.16
N ASP A 423 5.80 -5.74 9.40
CA ASP A 423 6.55 -5.84 10.66
C ASP A 423 6.42 -4.55 11.49
N PRO A 424 6.10 -4.63 12.80
CA PRO A 424 5.95 -3.48 13.69
C PRO A 424 7.25 -2.67 13.84
N GLN A 425 8.42 -3.30 13.70
CA GLN A 425 9.72 -2.62 13.73
C GLN A 425 9.81 -1.53 12.66
N ASP A 426 9.27 -1.77 11.46
CA ASP A 426 9.31 -0.82 10.34
C ASP A 426 8.53 0.48 10.63
N PHE A 427 7.54 0.43 11.53
CA PHE A 427 6.86 1.60 12.05
C PHE A 427 7.63 2.21 13.23
N LEU A 428 7.78 1.43 14.30
CA LEU A 428 8.21 1.93 15.60
C LEU A 428 9.67 2.39 15.61
N ASN A 429 10.56 1.77 14.81
CA ASN A 429 11.95 2.19 14.70
C ASN A 429 12.12 3.64 14.21
N ARG A 430 11.10 4.23 13.58
CA ARG A 430 11.12 5.63 13.13
C ARG A 430 11.26 6.63 14.26
N PHE A 431 10.97 6.24 15.50
CA PHE A 431 11.17 7.05 16.70
C PHE A 431 12.49 6.74 17.42
N SER A 432 13.27 5.72 17.01
CA SER A 432 14.57 5.46 17.60
C SER A 432 15.56 6.57 17.27
N SER A 433 16.29 7.06 18.28
CA SER A 433 17.30 8.12 18.11
C SER A 433 18.48 7.69 17.23
N THR A 434 18.71 6.39 17.08
CA THR A 434 19.75 5.80 16.24
C THR A 434 19.32 5.57 14.79
N TYR A 435 18.03 5.71 14.48
CA TYR A 435 17.51 5.47 13.14
C TYR A 435 17.64 6.71 12.26
N ALA A 436 18.36 6.59 11.14
CA ALA A 436 18.63 7.71 10.25
C ALA A 436 17.37 8.43 9.72
N LYS A 437 16.25 7.69 9.62
CA LYS A 437 14.94 8.21 9.14
C LYS A 437 14.02 8.67 10.29
N ASN A 438 14.52 8.86 11.51
CA ASN A 438 13.79 9.49 12.61
C ASN A 438 13.70 11.00 12.36
N TYR A 439 12.73 11.43 11.58
CA TYR A 439 12.51 12.84 11.30
C TYR A 439 11.75 13.56 12.42
N PHE A 440 11.18 12.84 13.37
CA PHE A 440 10.52 13.40 14.56
C PHE A 440 11.50 14.05 15.54
N ASN A 441 12.81 13.78 15.38
CA ASN A 441 13.85 14.18 16.32
C ASN A 441 13.55 13.76 17.78
N PHE A 442 12.74 12.70 17.93
CA PHE A 442 12.48 12.09 19.23
C PHE A 442 13.73 11.35 19.72
N SER A 443 14.06 11.48 21.00
CA SER A 443 15.24 10.84 21.59
C SER A 443 14.93 10.39 23.01
N ASN A 444 14.98 9.05 23.22
CA ASN A 444 14.77 8.43 24.51
C ASN A 444 15.55 7.10 24.55
N SER A 445 16.59 7.03 25.42
CA SER A 445 17.47 5.86 25.49
C SER A 445 16.75 4.58 25.96
N ALA A 446 15.71 4.68 26.78
CA ALA A 446 14.90 3.52 27.17
C ALA A 446 14.06 3.00 26.01
N TYR A 447 13.54 3.92 25.16
CA TYR A 447 12.85 3.55 23.91
C TYR A 447 13.81 2.84 22.94
N ASP A 448 15.02 3.39 22.76
CA ASP A 448 16.03 2.79 21.88
C ASP A 448 16.42 1.39 22.31
N ALA A 449 16.51 1.15 23.65
CA ALA A 449 16.78 -0.16 24.20
C ALA A 449 15.62 -1.15 23.92
N LEU A 450 14.36 -0.71 24.05
CA LEU A 450 13.18 -1.54 23.75
C LEU A 450 13.11 -1.88 22.25
N ILE A 451 13.30 -0.92 21.37
CA ILE A 451 13.30 -1.13 19.92
C ILE A 451 14.39 -2.14 19.51
N THR A 452 15.59 -1.99 20.05
CA THR A 452 16.70 -2.94 19.79
C THR A 452 16.36 -4.34 20.29
N LYS A 453 15.76 -4.43 21.50
CA LYS A 453 15.32 -5.71 22.07
C LYS A 453 14.22 -6.36 21.21
N GLY A 454 13.22 -5.58 20.77
CA GLY A 454 12.16 -6.09 19.89
C GLY A 454 12.66 -6.62 18.56
N ALA A 455 13.65 -5.92 17.95
CA ALA A 455 14.27 -6.35 16.71
C ALA A 455 15.00 -7.71 16.83
N THR A 456 15.46 -8.08 18.03
CA THR A 456 16.26 -9.29 18.26
C THR A 456 15.54 -10.39 19.04
N THR A 457 14.25 -10.24 19.33
CA THR A 457 13.43 -11.22 20.06
C THR A 457 12.65 -12.06 19.07
N ALA A 458 12.99 -13.34 18.92
CA ALA A 458 12.35 -14.26 17.98
C ALA A 458 11.01 -14.80 18.47
N ASP A 459 10.81 -14.94 19.79
CA ASP A 459 9.53 -15.34 20.35
C ASP A 459 8.47 -14.24 20.12
N GLU A 460 7.41 -14.58 19.39
CA GLU A 460 6.41 -13.62 18.91
C GLU A 460 5.63 -12.97 20.06
N GLU A 461 5.27 -13.71 21.09
CA GLU A 461 4.53 -13.19 22.24
C GLU A 461 5.39 -12.22 23.06
N ALA A 462 6.63 -12.60 23.36
CA ALA A 462 7.58 -11.72 24.05
C ALA A 462 7.90 -10.47 23.21
N ARG A 463 8.02 -10.62 21.88
CA ARG A 463 8.25 -9.52 20.93
C ARG A 463 7.06 -8.57 20.90
N ALA A 464 5.83 -9.10 20.91
CA ALA A 464 4.61 -8.30 20.95
C ALA A 464 4.54 -7.45 22.22
N GLU A 465 4.85 -8.03 23.39
CA GLU A 465 4.87 -7.28 24.65
C GLU A 465 5.93 -6.18 24.68
N ILE A 466 7.08 -6.37 24.04
CA ILE A 466 8.10 -5.31 23.89
C ILE A 466 7.56 -4.17 23.05
N TYR A 467 6.93 -4.45 21.90
CA TYR A 467 6.38 -3.39 21.04
C TYR A 467 5.16 -2.70 21.65
N LYS A 468 4.37 -3.37 22.49
CA LYS A 468 3.32 -2.72 23.28
C LYS A 468 3.91 -1.73 24.29
N GLN A 469 5.07 -2.06 24.89
CA GLN A 469 5.79 -1.12 25.75
C GLN A 469 6.34 0.08 24.95
N CYS A 470 6.87 -0.14 23.74
CA CYS A 470 7.28 0.95 22.86
C CYS A 470 6.12 1.91 22.56
N GLN A 471 4.95 1.38 22.24
CA GLN A 471 3.75 2.16 21.97
C GLN A 471 3.32 2.98 23.19
N GLN A 472 3.28 2.37 24.36
CA GLN A 472 2.95 3.08 25.62
C GLN A 472 3.92 4.23 25.87
N MET A 473 5.22 3.99 25.67
CA MET A 473 6.25 5.03 25.89
C MET A 473 6.09 6.20 24.93
N LEU A 474 5.77 5.97 23.66
CA LEU A 474 5.52 7.06 22.69
C LEU A 474 4.34 7.93 23.13
N VAL A 475 3.30 7.33 23.70
CA VAL A 475 2.14 8.04 24.23
C VAL A 475 2.52 8.81 25.49
N ASP A 476 3.16 8.18 26.48
CA ASP A 476 3.57 8.83 27.74
C ASP A 476 4.47 10.04 27.50
N GLN A 477 5.31 9.96 26.46
CA GLN A 477 6.22 11.04 26.05
C GLN A 477 5.57 12.04 25.08
N ALA A 478 4.29 11.83 24.71
CA ALA A 478 3.59 12.63 23.70
C ALA A 478 4.50 12.91 22.48
N ALA A 479 5.18 11.86 21.99
CA ALA A 479 6.19 11.98 20.94
C ALA A 479 5.62 12.58 19.64
N SER A 480 4.35 12.31 19.37
CA SER A 480 3.50 12.88 18.32
C SER A 480 2.02 12.61 18.68
N VAL A 481 1.07 13.17 17.94
CA VAL A 481 -0.34 12.82 18.09
C VAL A 481 -0.70 11.78 17.02
N PHE A 482 -1.04 10.59 17.43
CA PHE A 482 -1.53 9.51 16.55
C PHE A 482 -3.03 9.66 16.41
N ILE A 483 -3.55 9.73 15.17
CA ILE A 483 -4.92 10.17 14.93
C ILE A 483 -5.83 9.00 14.57
N GLN A 484 -5.60 8.40 13.40
CA GLN A 484 -6.47 7.37 12.84
C GLN A 484 -5.75 6.45 11.86
N ASP A 485 -6.34 5.28 11.63
CA ASP A 485 -6.20 4.49 10.41
C ASP A 485 -7.43 4.78 9.54
N PRO A 486 -7.34 5.65 8.52
CA PRO A 486 -8.47 5.94 7.66
C PRO A 486 -8.83 4.71 6.83
N SER A 487 -10.12 4.37 6.77
CA SER A 487 -10.58 3.21 6.00
C SER A 487 -10.36 3.42 4.50
N ILE A 488 -9.86 2.37 3.84
CA ILE A 488 -9.98 2.28 2.39
C ILE A 488 -11.41 1.83 2.05
N ILE A 489 -11.99 2.41 1.01
CA ILE A 489 -13.37 2.13 0.59
C ILE A 489 -13.35 1.76 -0.90
N PHE A 490 -13.85 0.58 -1.23
CA PHE A 490 -14.05 0.13 -2.60
C PHE A 490 -15.53 -0.01 -2.90
N ALA A 491 -15.96 0.49 -4.06
CA ALA A 491 -17.20 0.09 -4.68
C ALA A 491 -16.94 -1.10 -5.61
N VAL A 492 -17.71 -2.16 -5.45
CA VAL A 492 -17.61 -3.41 -6.20
C VAL A 492 -18.96 -3.68 -6.86
N SER A 493 -19.01 -3.76 -8.18
CA SER A 493 -20.21 -4.17 -8.92
C SER A 493 -20.68 -5.55 -8.47
N ASN A 494 -21.98 -5.73 -8.29
CA ASN A 494 -22.55 -7.00 -7.82
C ASN A 494 -22.28 -8.19 -8.75
N ARG A 495 -21.81 -7.96 -9.98
CA ARG A 495 -21.33 -9.06 -10.86
C ARG A 495 -19.97 -9.61 -10.43
N VAL A 496 -19.24 -8.91 -9.52
CA VAL A 496 -17.94 -9.33 -8.99
C VAL A 496 -18.05 -9.52 -7.48
N SER A 497 -17.42 -10.54 -6.96
CA SER A 497 -17.34 -10.83 -5.52
C SER A 497 -15.93 -11.24 -5.13
N GLY A 498 -15.67 -11.36 -3.82
CA GLY A 498 -14.42 -11.88 -3.28
C GLY A 498 -13.33 -10.85 -3.03
N LEU A 499 -13.54 -9.54 -3.33
CA LEU A 499 -12.56 -8.52 -2.96
C LEU A 499 -12.34 -8.50 -1.45
N LYS A 500 -11.08 -8.61 -1.04
CA LYS A 500 -10.63 -8.49 0.36
C LYS A 500 -9.67 -7.33 0.53
N ILE A 501 -9.59 -6.82 1.76
CA ILE A 501 -8.60 -5.81 2.16
C ILE A 501 -7.47 -6.51 2.88
N TYR A 502 -6.26 -6.20 2.46
CA TYR A 502 -5.01 -6.74 3.02
C TYR A 502 -4.28 -5.65 3.84
N PRO A 503 -3.41 -6.02 4.79
CA PRO A 503 -2.66 -5.05 5.61
C PRO A 503 -1.58 -4.28 4.84
N VAL A 504 -1.38 -4.61 3.57
CA VAL A 504 -0.65 -3.80 2.58
C VAL A 504 -1.59 -3.55 1.40
N THR A 505 -1.40 -2.44 0.68
CA THR A 505 -2.21 -2.16 -0.51
C THR A 505 -1.94 -3.22 -1.57
N PHE A 506 -2.87 -4.14 -1.71
CA PHE A 506 -2.76 -5.30 -2.60
C PHE A 506 -4.15 -5.71 -3.11
N PHE A 507 -4.30 -5.81 -4.42
CA PHE A 507 -5.43 -6.46 -5.05
C PHE A 507 -5.08 -7.93 -5.27
N ASN A 508 -5.51 -8.82 -4.38
CA ASN A 508 -5.39 -10.25 -4.65
C ASN A 508 -6.45 -10.67 -5.67
N LEU A 509 -6.06 -10.71 -6.93
CA LEU A 509 -6.97 -11.00 -8.04
C LEU A 509 -7.49 -12.44 -8.02
N SER A 510 -6.80 -13.34 -7.33
CA SER A 510 -7.21 -14.75 -7.16
C SER A 510 -8.44 -14.90 -6.24
N ASP A 511 -8.70 -13.91 -5.38
CA ASP A 511 -9.91 -13.90 -4.55
C ASP A 511 -11.17 -13.54 -5.36
N LEU A 512 -11.00 -12.85 -6.49
CA LEU A 512 -12.12 -12.35 -7.29
C LEU A 512 -12.87 -13.47 -8.00
N LYS A 513 -14.18 -13.33 -8.07
CA LYS A 513 -15.11 -14.23 -8.80
C LYS A 513 -16.10 -13.39 -9.58
N VAL A 514 -16.38 -13.78 -10.82
CA VAL A 514 -17.46 -13.22 -11.65
C VAL A 514 -18.68 -14.10 -11.47
N GLN A 515 -19.83 -13.47 -11.21
CA GLN A 515 -21.13 -14.12 -11.01
C GLN A 515 -21.93 -14.19 -12.31
#